data_a901a135986dc2f603e843269c82fc3d
#
_entry.id   a901a135986dc2f603e843269c82fc3d
#
_cell.length_a   1.000
_cell.length_b   1.000
_cell.length_c   1.000
_cell.angle_alpha   90.00
_cell.angle_beta   90.00
_cell.angle_gamma   90.00
#
_symmetry.space_group_name_H-M   'P 1'
#
loop_
_entity.id
_entity.type
_entity.pdbx_description
1 polymer ?
#
loop_
_entity_poly.entity_id
_entity_poly.type
_entity_poly.pdbx_seq_one_letter_code
_entity_poly.pdbx_strand_id
1 'polypeptide(L)'
;ENGVDPVPAHTPVLYDDQRLHLVTLSRLVPHKRIEEAIDAVAGMDGAVLDVVGSGWWEDQLREYAAPYGDKVVFHRHVSEPYKHALLERAELHLLPSRKEGWGIAVIEAAQHGVPTVAYASAGGVADSIRDRETGRLVQPGEEFGEVVGETLGRREAMAPAARAWAARFSWEETGRRFAKVIGALN
;
A
#
# COMPACT_ATOMS: atom_id res chain seq x y z
N GLU A 1 10.41 1.09 15.58
CA GLU A 1 9.34 0.60 14.68
C GLU A 1 8.00 0.89 15.34
N ASN A 2 7.01 1.32 14.53
CA ASN A 2 5.67 1.59 15.01
C ASN A 2 4.87 0.29 15.14
N GLY A 3 3.87 0.29 16.04
CA GLY A 3 2.81 -0.70 16.03
C GLY A 3 1.73 -0.32 15.00
N VAL A 4 0.97 -1.31 14.56
CA VAL A 4 -0.27 -1.14 13.81
C VAL A 4 -1.42 -1.77 14.59
N ASP A 5 -2.62 -1.22 14.39
CA ASP A 5 -3.80 -1.76 15.03
C ASP A 5 -4.18 -3.13 14.41
N PRO A 6 -4.82 -4.02 15.17
CA PRO A 6 -5.36 -5.24 14.62
C PRO A 6 -6.44 -4.92 13.59
N VAL A 7 -6.56 -5.78 12.58
CA VAL A 7 -7.59 -5.65 11.55
C VAL A 7 -8.98 -5.64 12.22
N PRO A 8 -9.79 -4.58 12.06
CA PRO A 8 -11.13 -4.53 12.63
C PRO A 8 -12.08 -5.50 11.92
N ALA A 9 -13.16 -5.86 12.59
CA ALA A 9 -14.25 -6.58 11.92
C ALA A 9 -14.80 -5.72 10.77
N HIS A 10 -14.91 -6.30 9.59
CA HIS A 10 -15.38 -5.62 8.38
C HIS A 10 -16.16 -6.59 7.49
N THR A 11 -16.95 -6.02 6.58
CA THR A 11 -17.65 -6.78 5.55
C THR A 11 -16.83 -6.69 4.26
N PRO A 12 -16.53 -7.81 3.60
CA PRO A 12 -15.83 -7.79 2.33
C PRO A 12 -16.51 -6.88 1.29
N VAL A 13 -15.72 -6.12 0.56
CA VAL A 13 -16.24 -5.37 -0.60
C VAL A 13 -16.43 -6.36 -1.74
N LEU A 14 -17.67 -6.49 -2.18
CA LEU A 14 -18.03 -7.30 -3.34
C LEU A 14 -18.15 -6.38 -4.55
N TYR A 15 -17.14 -6.38 -5.41
CA TYR A 15 -17.27 -5.80 -6.74
C TYR A 15 -17.95 -6.82 -7.66
N ASP A 16 -18.94 -6.37 -8.42
CA ASP A 16 -19.59 -7.20 -9.44
C ASP A 16 -18.79 -7.15 -10.76
N ASP A 17 -17.46 -7.22 -10.61
CA ASP A 17 -16.54 -7.31 -11.73
C ASP A 17 -15.42 -8.31 -11.43
N GLN A 18 -14.73 -8.74 -12.48
CA GLN A 18 -13.59 -9.66 -12.39
C GLN A 18 -12.26 -8.95 -12.60
N ARG A 19 -12.24 -7.62 -12.40
CA ARG A 19 -11.02 -6.83 -12.58
C ARG A 19 -10.04 -7.03 -11.43
N LEU A 20 -8.78 -6.80 -11.73
CA LEU A 20 -7.72 -6.79 -10.72
C LEU A 20 -7.73 -5.45 -10.01
N HIS A 21 -7.98 -5.44 -8.71
CA HIS A 21 -7.99 -4.22 -7.91
C HIS A 21 -6.62 -3.99 -7.28
N LEU A 22 -6.00 -2.88 -7.61
CA LEU A 22 -4.81 -2.37 -6.95
C LEU A 22 -5.21 -1.18 -6.08
N VAL A 23 -4.53 -0.95 -4.97
CA VAL A 23 -4.90 0.12 -4.05
C VAL A 23 -3.72 1.06 -3.78
N THR A 24 -3.98 2.36 -3.67
CA THR A 24 -3.08 3.32 -3.04
C THR A 24 -3.75 3.91 -1.81
N LEU A 25 -3.03 3.93 -0.68
CA LEU A 25 -3.53 4.39 0.62
C LEU A 25 -2.61 5.49 1.14
N SER A 26 -2.99 6.75 0.97
CA SER A 26 -2.17 7.87 1.41
C SER A 26 -2.94 9.20 1.46
N ARG A 27 -2.32 10.24 2.01
CA ARG A 27 -2.77 11.61 1.78
C ARG A 27 -2.55 12.00 0.32
N LEU A 28 -3.54 12.67 -0.28
CA LEU A 28 -3.45 13.12 -1.67
C LEU A 28 -2.68 14.45 -1.75
N VAL A 29 -1.35 14.34 -1.84
CA VAL A 29 -0.41 15.47 -1.92
C VAL A 29 0.70 15.15 -2.93
N PRO A 30 1.33 16.16 -3.58
CA PRO A 30 2.23 15.93 -4.74
C PRO A 30 3.38 14.96 -4.51
N HIS A 31 3.99 14.95 -3.31
CA HIS A 31 5.13 14.06 -3.04
C HIS A 31 4.76 12.58 -2.93
N LYS A 32 3.46 12.26 -2.91
CA LYS A 32 2.94 10.89 -2.96
C LYS A 32 2.91 10.32 -4.37
N ARG A 33 3.00 11.17 -5.39
CA ARG A 33 3.13 10.80 -6.81
C ARG A 33 2.11 9.77 -7.27
N ILE A 34 0.85 9.95 -6.84
CA ILE A 34 -0.24 9.01 -7.16
C ILE A 34 -0.46 8.90 -8.66
N GLU A 35 -0.07 9.90 -9.42
CA GLU A 35 -0.03 9.90 -10.89
C GLU A 35 0.72 8.67 -11.43
N GLU A 36 1.82 8.25 -10.81
CA GLU A 36 2.57 7.06 -11.25
C GLU A 36 1.83 5.75 -10.99
N ALA A 37 1.03 5.69 -9.90
CA ALA A 37 0.14 4.55 -9.68
C ALA A 37 -0.99 4.51 -10.72
N ILE A 38 -1.53 5.69 -11.09
CA ILE A 38 -2.53 5.82 -12.15
C ILE A 38 -1.95 5.35 -13.48
N ASP A 39 -0.76 5.81 -13.86
CA ASP A 39 -0.09 5.42 -15.11
C ASP A 39 0.19 3.92 -15.17
N ALA A 40 0.64 3.32 -14.06
CA ALA A 40 0.91 1.89 -13.98
C ALA A 40 -0.36 1.07 -14.25
N VAL A 41 -1.50 1.45 -13.66
CA VAL A 41 -2.78 0.75 -13.85
C VAL A 41 -3.42 1.07 -15.20
N ALA A 42 -3.25 2.29 -15.70
CA ALA A 42 -3.78 2.69 -17.02
C ALA A 42 -3.27 1.80 -18.16
N GLY A 43 -2.00 1.35 -18.06
CA GLY A 43 -1.38 0.43 -19.02
C GLY A 43 -1.78 -1.05 -18.86
N MET A 44 -2.60 -1.40 -17.85
CA MET A 44 -2.98 -2.78 -17.57
C MET A 44 -4.43 -3.05 -17.99
N ASP A 45 -4.62 -4.08 -18.81
CA ASP A 45 -5.98 -4.54 -19.16
C ASP A 45 -6.65 -5.21 -17.96
N GLY A 46 -7.92 -4.88 -17.74
CA GLY A 46 -8.71 -5.47 -16.67
C GLY A 46 -8.27 -5.07 -15.25
N ALA A 47 -7.47 -4.00 -15.09
CA ALA A 47 -7.07 -3.51 -13.79
C ALA A 47 -7.81 -2.20 -13.40
N VAL A 48 -7.96 -2.01 -12.08
CA VAL A 48 -8.55 -0.82 -11.45
C VAL A 48 -7.65 -0.35 -10.32
N LEU A 49 -7.46 0.96 -10.19
CA LEU A 49 -6.81 1.59 -9.06
C LEU A 49 -7.85 2.16 -8.10
N ASP A 50 -7.89 1.65 -6.89
CA ASP A 50 -8.65 2.20 -5.76
C ASP A 50 -7.78 3.24 -5.04
N VAL A 51 -8.13 4.53 -5.16
CA VAL A 51 -7.43 5.64 -4.50
C VAL A 51 -8.12 5.95 -3.19
N VAL A 52 -7.47 5.59 -2.07
CA VAL A 52 -7.98 5.76 -0.71
C VAL A 52 -7.22 6.85 0.00
N GLY A 53 -7.94 7.85 0.47
CA GLY A 53 -7.41 9.01 1.18
C GLY A 53 -7.97 10.32 0.65
N SER A 54 -7.53 11.42 1.24
CA SER A 54 -7.92 12.78 0.85
C SER A 54 -6.73 13.73 0.95
N GLY A 55 -6.83 14.87 0.28
CA GLY A 55 -5.80 15.90 0.32
C GLY A 55 -6.08 17.02 -0.67
N TRP A 56 -5.31 18.11 -0.55
CA TRP A 56 -5.51 19.30 -1.38
C TRP A 56 -5.11 19.10 -2.86
N TRP A 57 -4.50 17.96 -3.20
CA TRP A 57 -4.13 17.59 -4.56
C TRP A 57 -5.18 16.69 -5.25
N GLU A 58 -6.32 16.44 -4.60
CA GLU A 58 -7.36 15.53 -5.12
C GLU A 58 -7.91 15.97 -6.47
N ASP A 59 -8.21 17.27 -6.63
CA ASP A 59 -8.80 17.77 -7.88
C ASP A 59 -7.85 17.58 -9.07
N GLN A 60 -6.56 17.86 -8.87
CA GLN A 60 -5.52 17.63 -9.89
C GLN A 60 -5.38 16.15 -10.25
N LEU A 61 -5.47 15.26 -9.25
CA LEU A 61 -5.42 13.81 -9.52
C LEU A 61 -6.66 13.33 -10.27
N ARG A 62 -7.84 13.88 -9.99
CA ARG A 62 -9.07 13.57 -10.73
C ARG A 62 -9.00 14.05 -12.16
N GLU A 63 -8.47 15.25 -12.40
CA GLU A 63 -8.22 15.76 -13.75
C GLU A 63 -7.22 14.87 -14.50
N TYR A 64 -6.12 14.49 -13.84
CA TYR A 64 -5.13 13.57 -14.39
C TYR A 64 -5.72 12.21 -14.74
N ALA A 65 -6.58 11.66 -13.90
CA ALA A 65 -7.21 10.35 -14.08
C ALA A 65 -8.37 10.37 -15.10
N ALA A 66 -8.93 11.53 -15.44
CA ALA A 66 -10.14 11.63 -16.28
C ALA A 66 -10.07 10.88 -17.62
N PRO A 67 -8.93 10.82 -18.35
CA PRO A 67 -8.82 10.05 -19.58
C PRO A 67 -8.97 8.53 -19.41
N TYR A 68 -8.76 8.02 -18.19
CA TYR A 68 -8.77 6.58 -17.89
C TYR A 68 -10.12 6.07 -17.37
N GLY A 69 -11.11 6.98 -17.19
CA GLY A 69 -12.48 6.64 -16.86
C GLY A 69 -12.61 5.81 -15.58
N ASP A 70 -13.25 4.67 -15.68
CA ASP A 70 -13.55 3.77 -14.56
C ASP A 70 -12.36 2.90 -14.09
N LYS A 71 -11.19 3.04 -14.72
CA LYS A 71 -9.95 2.42 -14.23
C LYS A 71 -9.42 3.04 -12.94
N VAL A 72 -9.89 4.24 -12.55
CA VAL A 72 -9.43 4.92 -11.32
C VAL A 72 -10.64 5.32 -10.48
N VAL A 73 -10.74 4.75 -9.29
CA VAL A 73 -11.85 4.97 -8.36
C VAL A 73 -11.35 5.71 -7.12
N PHE A 74 -11.89 6.90 -6.86
CA PHE A 74 -11.52 7.72 -5.70
C PHE A 74 -12.50 7.50 -4.56
N HIS A 75 -12.06 6.89 -3.48
CA HIS A 75 -12.87 6.60 -2.29
C HIS A 75 -12.85 7.70 -1.24
N ARG A 76 -11.93 8.69 -1.36
CA ARG A 76 -11.70 9.72 -0.36
C ARG A 76 -11.28 9.12 1.00
N HIS A 77 -11.59 9.86 2.09
CA HIS A 77 -11.41 9.33 3.44
C HIS A 77 -12.54 8.34 3.75
N VAL A 78 -12.17 7.15 4.16
CA VAL A 78 -13.09 6.06 4.49
C VAL A 78 -12.95 5.64 5.94
N SER A 79 -13.95 4.92 6.46
CA SER A 79 -13.85 4.31 7.79
C SER A 79 -12.80 3.20 7.83
N GLU A 80 -12.24 2.91 9.00
CA GLU A 80 -11.27 1.84 9.18
C GLU A 80 -11.80 0.47 8.67
N PRO A 81 -13.04 0.04 9.00
CA PRO A 81 -13.56 -1.22 8.45
C PRO A 81 -13.61 -1.23 6.92
N TYR A 82 -14.02 -0.13 6.29
CA TYR A 82 -14.10 -0.07 4.83
C TYR A 82 -12.71 -0.03 4.17
N LYS A 83 -11.73 0.66 4.79
CA LYS A 83 -10.32 0.61 4.38
C LYS A 83 -9.79 -0.82 4.34
N HIS A 84 -10.02 -1.57 5.41
CA HIS A 84 -9.58 -2.96 5.50
C HIS A 84 -10.31 -3.88 4.51
N ALA A 85 -11.57 -3.61 4.22
CA ALA A 85 -12.31 -4.34 3.18
C ALA A 85 -11.73 -4.09 1.76
N LEU A 86 -11.30 -2.86 1.47
CA LEU A 86 -10.60 -2.54 0.21
C LEU A 86 -9.21 -3.22 0.15
N LEU A 87 -8.47 -3.20 1.25
CA LEU A 87 -7.17 -3.87 1.34
C LEU A 87 -7.29 -5.39 1.18
N GLU A 88 -8.30 -6.02 1.78
CA GLU A 88 -8.55 -7.46 1.63
C GLU A 88 -8.81 -7.86 0.17
N ARG A 89 -9.46 -6.98 -0.60
CA ARG A 89 -9.78 -7.20 -2.02
C ARG A 89 -8.60 -6.92 -2.94
N ALA A 90 -7.64 -6.11 -2.50
CA ALA A 90 -6.55 -5.64 -3.33
C ALA A 90 -5.53 -6.75 -3.66
N GLU A 91 -5.03 -6.73 -4.88
CA GLU A 91 -3.94 -7.61 -5.34
C GLU A 91 -2.56 -7.03 -5.02
N LEU A 92 -2.41 -5.70 -5.09
CA LEU A 92 -1.20 -4.96 -4.74
C LEU A 92 -1.54 -3.63 -4.09
N HIS A 93 -0.67 -3.18 -3.19
CA HIS A 93 -0.62 -1.81 -2.70
C HIS A 93 0.48 -1.03 -3.43
N LEU A 94 0.13 0.12 -4.00
CA LEU A 94 1.04 0.98 -4.76
C LEU A 94 1.38 2.23 -3.94
N LEU A 95 2.67 2.45 -3.66
CA LEU A 95 3.16 3.57 -2.87
C LEU A 95 4.32 4.28 -3.58
N PRO A 96 4.06 5.03 -4.68
CA PRO A 96 5.10 5.70 -5.49
C PRO A 96 5.66 6.96 -4.84
N SER A 97 5.60 7.08 -3.54
CA SER A 97 6.01 8.27 -2.78
C SER A 97 7.50 8.57 -2.93
N ARG A 98 7.84 9.86 -3.01
CA ARG A 98 9.24 10.31 -2.93
C ARG A 98 9.78 10.32 -1.50
N LYS A 99 8.89 10.46 -0.52
CA LYS A 99 9.27 10.54 0.89
C LYS A 99 8.22 9.87 1.75
N GLU A 100 8.66 8.90 2.51
CA GLU A 100 7.88 8.21 3.53
C GLU A 100 8.62 8.22 4.87
N GLY A 101 7.84 8.22 5.95
CA GLY A 101 8.37 7.90 7.25
C GLY A 101 8.67 6.40 7.31
N TRP A 102 7.86 5.65 8.03
CA TRP A 102 8.00 4.19 8.09
C TRP A 102 7.03 3.43 7.17
N GLY A 103 5.93 4.06 6.75
CA GLY A 103 4.94 3.46 5.86
C GLY A 103 3.94 2.55 6.58
N ILE A 104 3.14 3.10 7.50
CA ILE A 104 2.08 2.35 8.21
C ILE A 104 1.17 1.62 7.20
N ALA A 105 0.78 2.29 6.12
CA ALA A 105 -0.05 1.72 5.05
C ALA A 105 0.54 0.43 4.43
N VAL A 106 1.88 0.31 4.41
CA VAL A 106 2.55 -0.92 3.95
C VAL A 106 2.21 -2.10 4.85
N ILE A 107 2.25 -1.88 6.16
CA ILE A 107 1.97 -2.95 7.13
C ILE A 107 0.46 -3.26 7.17
N GLU A 108 -0.40 -2.23 7.04
CA GLU A 108 -1.84 -2.44 6.92
C GLU A 108 -2.19 -3.30 5.69
N ALA A 109 -1.58 -3.04 4.54
CA ALA A 109 -1.73 -3.88 3.36
C ALA A 109 -1.20 -5.31 3.60
N ALA A 110 -0.02 -5.42 4.21
CA ALA A 110 0.61 -6.70 4.51
C ALA A 110 -0.19 -7.56 5.51
N GLN A 111 -1.00 -6.97 6.42
CA GLN A 111 -1.93 -7.72 7.28
C GLN A 111 -2.93 -8.55 6.46
N HIS A 112 -3.32 -8.08 5.28
CA HIS A 112 -4.17 -8.79 4.33
C HIS A 112 -3.38 -9.69 3.35
N GLY A 113 -2.05 -9.70 3.46
CA GLY A 113 -1.17 -10.43 2.53
C GLY A 113 -1.02 -9.72 1.19
N VAL A 114 -1.27 -8.42 1.14
CA VAL A 114 -1.15 -7.59 -0.06
C VAL A 114 0.27 -7.04 -0.13
N PRO A 115 1.08 -7.44 -1.13
CA PRO A 115 2.43 -6.92 -1.30
C PRO A 115 2.40 -5.45 -1.70
N THR A 116 3.40 -4.69 -1.25
CA THR A 116 3.55 -3.28 -1.62
C THR A 116 4.66 -3.10 -2.63
N VAL A 117 4.42 -2.23 -3.63
CA VAL A 117 5.46 -1.70 -4.53
C VAL A 117 5.73 -0.25 -4.13
N ALA A 118 6.98 0.07 -3.80
CA ALA A 118 7.41 1.40 -3.38
C ALA A 118 8.83 1.71 -3.87
N TYR A 119 9.23 2.99 -3.91
CA TYR A 119 10.61 3.34 -4.24
C TYR A 119 11.56 3.07 -3.07
N ALA A 120 12.68 2.43 -3.35
CA ALA A 120 13.76 2.22 -2.38
C ALA A 120 14.31 3.55 -1.80
N SER A 121 14.26 4.60 -2.59
CA SER A 121 14.71 5.95 -2.21
C SER A 121 13.73 6.74 -1.34
N ALA A 122 12.53 6.19 -1.05
CA ALA A 122 11.49 6.92 -0.32
C ALA A 122 11.76 7.08 1.18
N GLY A 123 12.84 6.56 1.71
CA GLY A 123 13.24 6.66 3.12
C GLY A 123 12.83 5.42 3.92
N GLY A 124 12.15 5.61 5.08
CA GLY A 124 11.87 4.53 6.03
C GLY A 124 10.98 3.38 5.53
N VAL A 125 10.44 3.47 4.32
CA VAL A 125 9.69 2.37 3.70
C VAL A 125 10.54 1.11 3.49
N ALA A 126 11.85 1.26 3.34
CA ALA A 126 12.77 0.14 3.25
C ALA A 126 12.80 -0.74 4.52
N ASP A 127 12.42 -0.18 5.67
CA ASP A 127 12.31 -0.92 6.93
C ASP A 127 10.98 -1.68 7.06
N SER A 128 9.97 -1.30 6.29
CA SER A 128 8.64 -1.92 6.30
C SER A 128 8.44 -2.95 5.19
N ILE A 129 9.27 -2.96 4.16
CA ILE A 129 9.23 -3.90 3.03
C ILE A 129 10.51 -4.76 3.03
N ARG A 130 10.35 -6.07 2.97
CA ARG A 130 11.41 -6.99 2.59
C ARG A 130 11.35 -7.18 1.08
N ASP A 131 12.33 -6.57 0.37
CA ASP A 131 12.35 -6.61 -1.09
C ASP A 131 12.32 -8.05 -1.61
N ARG A 132 11.44 -8.30 -2.59
CA ARG A 132 11.19 -9.60 -3.22
C ARG A 132 10.57 -10.68 -2.35
N GLU A 133 10.32 -10.40 -1.04
CA GLU A 133 9.68 -11.33 -0.10
C GLU A 133 8.26 -10.85 0.26
N THR A 134 8.11 -9.59 0.71
CA THR A 134 6.85 -9.03 1.18
C THR A 134 6.32 -7.91 0.30
N GLY A 135 7.05 -7.57 -0.74
CA GLY A 135 6.78 -6.52 -1.72
C GLY A 135 8.01 -6.25 -2.57
N ARG A 136 8.01 -5.13 -3.27
CA ARG A 136 9.13 -4.72 -4.12
C ARG A 136 9.56 -3.29 -3.82
N LEU A 137 10.86 -3.10 -3.75
CA LEU A 137 11.51 -1.80 -3.69
C LEU A 137 12.08 -1.47 -5.08
N VAL A 138 11.44 -0.52 -5.76
CA VAL A 138 11.88 -0.04 -7.08
C VAL A 138 13.24 0.64 -6.93
N GLN A 139 14.24 0.11 -7.63
CA GLN A 139 15.61 0.59 -7.57
C GLN A 139 15.85 1.70 -8.60
N PRO A 140 16.93 2.50 -8.45
CA PRO A 140 17.32 3.47 -9.47
C PRO A 140 17.49 2.78 -10.83
N GLY A 141 16.80 3.29 -11.85
CA GLY A 141 16.84 2.76 -13.22
C GLY A 141 15.76 1.74 -13.54
N GLU A 142 14.97 1.30 -12.55
CA GLU A 142 13.76 0.51 -12.81
C GLU A 142 12.56 1.44 -13.03
N GLU A 143 11.65 1.05 -13.94
CA GLU A 143 10.40 1.77 -14.18
C GLU A 143 9.30 1.23 -13.24
N PHE A 144 8.57 2.15 -12.56
CA PHE A 144 7.58 1.78 -11.54
C PHE A 144 6.51 0.84 -12.10
N GLY A 145 5.95 1.14 -13.27
CA GLY A 145 4.91 0.33 -13.91
C GLY A 145 5.38 -1.08 -14.28
N GLU A 146 6.64 -1.24 -14.72
CA GLU A 146 7.22 -2.57 -15.02
C GLU A 146 7.33 -3.40 -13.74
N VAL A 147 7.85 -2.80 -12.66
CA VAL A 147 7.99 -3.48 -11.36
C VAL A 147 6.61 -3.85 -10.78
N VAL A 148 5.58 -3.01 -10.98
CA VAL A 148 4.19 -3.33 -10.60
C VAL A 148 3.70 -4.57 -11.35
N GLY A 149 3.90 -4.64 -12.68
CA GLY A 149 3.51 -5.79 -13.50
C GLY A 149 4.20 -7.10 -13.08
N GLU A 150 5.53 -7.04 -12.84
CA GLU A 150 6.30 -8.19 -12.34
C GLU A 150 5.81 -8.66 -10.96
N THR A 151 5.53 -7.71 -10.05
CA THR A 151 5.09 -8.02 -8.69
C THR A 151 3.70 -8.63 -8.70
N LEU A 152 2.80 -8.13 -9.56
CA LEU A 152 1.46 -8.67 -9.73
C LEU A 152 1.50 -10.15 -10.12
N GLY A 153 2.41 -10.55 -11.02
CA GLY A 153 2.61 -11.95 -11.39
C GLY A 153 3.13 -12.85 -10.26
N ARG A 154 3.65 -12.28 -9.18
CA ARG A 154 4.25 -13.02 -8.04
C ARG A 154 3.50 -12.81 -6.72
N ARG A 155 2.44 -12.05 -6.70
CA ARG A 155 1.72 -11.62 -5.49
C ARG A 155 1.28 -12.78 -4.58
N GLU A 156 0.76 -13.84 -5.16
CA GLU A 156 0.29 -15.00 -4.40
C GLU A 156 1.43 -15.70 -3.63
N ALA A 157 2.62 -15.77 -4.23
CA ALA A 157 3.79 -16.31 -3.57
C ALA A 157 4.31 -15.40 -2.45
N MET A 158 4.10 -14.08 -2.54
CA MET A 158 4.52 -13.10 -1.53
C MET A 158 3.52 -12.99 -0.37
N ALA A 159 2.23 -13.28 -0.59
CA ALA A 159 1.17 -13.04 0.38
C ALA A 159 1.40 -13.69 1.77
N PRO A 160 1.85 -14.96 1.89
CA PRO A 160 2.13 -15.54 3.20
C PRO A 160 3.26 -14.83 3.95
N ALA A 161 4.32 -14.44 3.25
CA ALA A 161 5.45 -13.72 3.84
C ALA A 161 5.05 -12.31 4.29
N ALA A 162 4.20 -11.61 3.52
CA ALA A 162 3.67 -10.31 3.87
C ALA A 162 2.87 -10.38 5.19
N ARG A 163 1.94 -11.33 5.32
CA ARG A 163 1.18 -11.55 6.57
C ARG A 163 2.08 -11.86 7.76
N ALA A 164 3.03 -12.77 7.58
CA ALA A 164 3.97 -13.13 8.65
C ALA A 164 4.85 -11.95 9.07
N TRP A 165 5.21 -11.08 8.13
CA TRP A 165 5.95 -9.87 8.40
C TRP A 165 5.13 -8.84 9.17
N ALA A 166 3.88 -8.58 8.75
CA ALA A 166 2.97 -7.64 9.41
C ALA A 166 2.69 -8.03 10.87
N ALA A 167 2.56 -9.32 11.17
CA ALA A 167 2.31 -9.81 12.51
C ALA A 167 3.38 -9.42 13.55
N ARG A 168 4.57 -8.95 13.12
CA ARG A 168 5.66 -8.50 14.00
C ARG A 168 5.50 -7.07 14.50
N PHE A 169 4.54 -6.31 13.97
CA PHE A 169 4.37 -4.87 14.20
C PHE A 169 3.10 -4.55 14.99
N SER A 170 2.82 -5.31 16.04
CA SER A 170 1.75 -4.97 16.97
C SER A 170 2.17 -3.91 18.00
N TRP A 171 1.23 -3.14 18.51
CA TRP A 171 1.49 -2.21 19.61
C TRP A 171 2.03 -2.91 20.86
N GLU A 172 1.60 -4.15 21.11
CA GLU A 172 2.11 -4.96 22.22
C GLU A 172 3.60 -5.27 22.07
N GLU A 173 4.04 -5.67 20.87
CA GLU A 173 5.46 -5.93 20.57
C GLU A 173 6.28 -4.64 20.62
N THR A 174 5.75 -3.53 20.10
CA THR A 174 6.38 -2.21 20.18
C THR A 174 6.57 -1.80 21.65
N GLY A 175 5.55 -1.96 22.49
CA GLY A 175 5.61 -1.69 23.92
C GLY A 175 6.65 -2.56 24.65
N ARG A 176 6.72 -3.86 24.34
CA ARG A 176 7.72 -4.77 24.89
C ARG A 176 9.15 -4.35 24.55
N ARG A 177 9.40 -4.01 23.30
CA ARG A 177 10.71 -3.54 22.82
C ARG A 177 11.12 -2.23 23.50
N PHE A 178 10.18 -1.30 23.64
CA PHE A 178 10.40 -0.02 24.30
C PHE A 178 10.73 -0.20 25.79
N ALA A 179 9.98 -1.03 26.51
CA ALA A 179 10.22 -1.36 27.89
C ALA A 179 11.61 -1.99 28.10
N LYS A 180 12.04 -2.87 27.18
CA LYS A 180 13.39 -3.48 27.22
C LYS A 180 14.50 -2.44 27.06
N VAL A 181 14.32 -1.45 26.18
CA VAL A 181 15.32 -0.37 26.00
C VAL A 181 15.42 0.49 27.27
N ILE A 182 14.28 0.87 27.87
CA ILE A 182 14.27 1.64 29.12
C ILE A 182 14.88 0.83 30.28
N GLY A 183 14.53 -0.45 30.39
CA GLY A 183 15.09 -1.31 31.43
C GLY A 183 16.60 -1.58 31.30
N ALA A 184 17.16 -1.42 30.11
CA ALA A 184 18.60 -1.54 29.87
C ALA A 184 19.38 -0.23 30.17
N LEU A 185 18.70 0.88 30.42
CA LEU A 185 19.28 2.19 30.77
C LEU A 185 19.34 2.42 32.27
N ASN A 186 18.76 1.54 33.10
CA ASN A 186 18.81 1.51 34.54
C ASN A 186 19.73 0.37 35.04
#